data_0050364c0aa0ad6577289bbcccb10fa5
#
_entry.id   0050364c0aa0ad6577289bbcccb10fa5
#
_cell.length_a   1.000
_cell.length_b   1.000
_cell.length_c   1.000
_cell.angle_alpha   90.00
_cell.angle_beta   90.00
_cell.angle_gamma   90.00
#
_symmetry.space_group_name_H-M   'P 1'
#
loop_
_entity.id
_entity.type
_entity.pdbx_description
1 polymer ?
#
loop_
_entity_poly.entity_id
_entity_poly.type
_entity_poly.pdbx_seq_one_letter_code
_entity_poly.pdbx_strand_id
1 'polypeptide(L)'
;MRVTSLHPLFGVEISGVAAENLSEPALATEIRHTAHEHGFVLLRGIRLTADRAMTLARLLGNPEIGYRPEFTHNQYPELVLLGNMGEVDGGMAYLNTQGVEWHTDATGKGLAPGVTMLYCLKTPMEAGDTLFASTDAAYAALDDDRLSAYRDLKVVHSFNVHNDKVASFGGTNVSVQQEALRNRYPDTTDPVVTIHPFTRRPCFFISHQLVKEVVGYSQKHGNDLVMNLVRYITKKRFVFRHRWKEEDLIIFDNIACLHSATEYDYEGQDRLFYQIIISGQNKAQHGTRD
;
A
#
# COMPACT_ATOMS: atom_id res chain seq x y z
N MET A 1 11.18 -22.99 -6.24
CA MET A 1 10.23 -21.86 -6.42
C MET A 1 9.82 -21.78 -7.89
N ARG A 2 8.54 -21.59 -8.17
CA ARG A 2 7.98 -21.37 -9.53
C ARG A 2 7.22 -20.05 -9.54
N VAL A 3 7.46 -19.22 -10.56
CA VAL A 3 6.80 -17.91 -10.76
C VAL A 3 5.83 -18.01 -11.92
N THR A 4 4.59 -17.58 -11.73
CA THR A 4 3.51 -17.61 -12.75
C THR A 4 2.83 -16.25 -12.81
N SER A 5 2.70 -15.69 -14.03
CA SER A 5 2.04 -14.39 -14.22
C SER A 5 0.55 -14.47 -13.90
N LEU A 6 0.04 -13.48 -13.16
CA LEU A 6 -1.37 -13.31 -12.83
C LEU A 6 -2.09 -12.33 -13.76
N HIS A 7 -1.33 -11.37 -14.31
CA HIS A 7 -1.83 -10.36 -15.23
C HIS A 7 -0.80 -10.14 -16.35
N PRO A 8 -1.21 -9.79 -17.58
CA PRO A 8 -0.27 -9.61 -18.71
C PRO A 8 0.82 -8.57 -18.49
N LEU A 9 0.60 -7.58 -17.62
CA LEU A 9 1.51 -6.46 -17.41
C LEU A 9 2.25 -6.52 -16.07
N PHE A 10 1.68 -7.14 -15.03
CA PHE A 10 2.24 -7.12 -13.68
C PHE A 10 1.61 -8.19 -12.79
N GLY A 11 2.20 -8.42 -11.60
CA GLY A 11 1.69 -9.36 -10.63
C GLY A 11 1.98 -10.81 -10.95
N VAL A 12 2.56 -11.52 -9.99
CA VAL A 12 2.92 -12.93 -10.14
C VAL A 12 2.52 -13.74 -8.91
N GLU A 13 2.23 -15.03 -9.13
CA GLU A 13 2.12 -16.02 -8.06
C GLU A 13 3.44 -16.77 -7.92
N ILE A 14 3.92 -16.88 -6.68
CA ILE A 14 5.05 -17.73 -6.30
C ILE A 14 4.48 -18.99 -5.66
N SER A 15 4.81 -20.15 -6.22
CA SER A 15 4.42 -21.46 -5.72
C SER A 15 5.62 -22.36 -5.43
N GLY A 16 5.39 -23.43 -4.66
CA GLY A 16 6.47 -24.34 -4.24
C GLY A 16 7.34 -23.79 -3.12
N VAL A 17 6.81 -22.87 -2.31
CA VAL A 17 7.43 -22.32 -1.11
C VAL A 17 6.64 -22.80 0.09
N ALA A 18 7.31 -23.35 1.10
CA ALA A 18 6.71 -23.69 2.39
C ALA A 18 6.84 -22.52 3.37
N ALA A 19 5.90 -22.39 4.31
CA ALA A 19 5.90 -21.31 5.30
C ALA A 19 7.20 -21.26 6.13
N GLU A 20 7.80 -22.42 6.40
CA GLU A 20 9.07 -22.54 7.14
C GLU A 20 10.23 -21.87 6.42
N ASN A 21 10.26 -21.93 5.09
CA ASN A 21 11.34 -21.35 4.28
C ASN A 21 11.27 -19.82 4.20
N LEU A 22 10.16 -19.19 4.56
CA LEU A 22 10.02 -17.73 4.56
C LEU A 22 10.92 -17.02 5.58
N SER A 23 11.51 -17.75 6.52
CA SER A 23 12.55 -17.26 7.43
C SER A 23 13.96 -17.26 6.82
N GLU A 24 14.14 -17.78 5.61
CA GLU A 24 15.42 -17.81 4.91
C GLU A 24 15.74 -16.46 4.26
N PRO A 25 16.85 -15.76 4.60
CA PRO A 25 17.15 -14.43 4.06
C PRO A 25 17.27 -14.40 2.52
N ALA A 26 17.78 -15.46 1.91
CA ALA A 26 17.93 -15.56 0.46
C ALA A 26 16.55 -15.58 -0.22
N LEU A 27 15.61 -16.38 0.29
CA LEU A 27 14.25 -16.45 -0.25
C LEU A 27 13.48 -15.14 -0.05
N ALA A 28 13.59 -14.51 1.14
CA ALA A 28 12.98 -13.20 1.39
C ALA A 28 13.51 -12.13 0.43
N THR A 29 14.81 -12.14 0.13
CA THR A 29 15.43 -11.25 -0.85
C THR A 29 14.87 -11.48 -2.26
N GLU A 30 14.74 -12.75 -2.67
CA GLU A 30 14.19 -13.11 -3.98
C GLU A 30 12.71 -12.70 -4.10
N ILE A 31 11.89 -12.91 -3.05
CA ILE A 31 10.50 -12.46 -2.99
C ILE A 31 10.42 -10.94 -3.12
N ARG A 32 11.24 -10.20 -2.39
CA ARG A 32 11.28 -8.73 -2.46
C ARG A 32 11.66 -8.24 -3.85
N HIS A 33 12.70 -8.80 -4.47
CA HIS A 33 13.10 -8.44 -5.83
C HIS A 33 12.00 -8.74 -6.84
N THR A 34 11.33 -9.88 -6.69
CA THR A 34 10.20 -10.26 -7.54
C THR A 34 9.02 -9.30 -7.36
N ALA A 35 8.73 -8.84 -6.12
CA ALA A 35 7.69 -7.85 -5.88
C ALA A 35 8.02 -6.51 -6.55
N HIS A 36 9.26 -6.02 -6.45
CA HIS A 36 9.69 -4.80 -7.13
C HIS A 36 9.62 -4.95 -8.67
N GLU A 37 10.03 -6.08 -9.23
CA GLU A 37 10.07 -6.30 -10.67
C GLU A 37 8.67 -6.43 -11.27
N HIS A 38 7.75 -7.08 -10.56
CA HIS A 38 6.41 -7.39 -11.03
C HIS A 38 5.28 -6.60 -10.36
N GLY A 39 5.59 -5.62 -9.50
CA GLY A 39 4.62 -4.81 -8.77
C GLY A 39 4.05 -5.51 -7.54
N PHE A 40 3.70 -6.78 -7.61
CA PHE A 40 3.34 -7.59 -6.44
C PHE A 40 3.60 -9.07 -6.65
N VAL A 41 3.74 -9.79 -5.54
CA VAL A 41 3.77 -11.25 -5.47
C VAL A 41 2.63 -11.78 -4.61
N LEU A 42 2.06 -12.90 -5.01
CA LEU A 42 1.07 -13.67 -4.27
C LEU A 42 1.67 -15.02 -3.89
N LEU A 43 1.57 -15.41 -2.61
CA LEU A 43 1.82 -16.76 -2.13
C LEU A 43 0.51 -17.29 -1.53
N ARG A 44 0.04 -18.46 -1.99
CA ARG A 44 -1.21 -19.07 -1.54
C ARG A 44 -0.99 -20.19 -0.54
N GLY A 45 -1.93 -20.32 0.41
CA GLY A 45 -1.94 -21.42 1.38
C GLY A 45 -0.73 -21.41 2.30
N ILE A 46 -0.24 -20.22 2.64
CA ILE A 46 0.92 -20.01 3.51
C ILE A 46 0.46 -19.75 4.93
N ARG A 47 0.63 -20.73 5.82
CA ARG A 47 0.29 -20.55 7.24
C ARG A 47 1.30 -19.68 7.96
N LEU A 48 0.91 -18.44 8.25
CA LEU A 48 1.72 -17.50 9.03
C LEU A 48 1.08 -17.24 10.40
N THR A 49 1.88 -17.41 11.45
CA THR A 49 1.64 -16.77 12.74
C THR A 49 2.13 -15.31 12.69
N ALA A 50 1.73 -14.49 13.65
CA ALA A 50 2.25 -13.12 13.79
C ALA A 50 3.79 -13.09 13.86
N ASP A 51 4.40 -14.03 14.61
CA ASP A 51 5.87 -14.16 14.72
C ASP A 51 6.53 -14.41 13.37
N ARG A 52 5.96 -15.32 12.57
CA ARG A 52 6.50 -15.64 11.23
C ARG A 52 6.30 -14.49 10.26
N ALA A 53 5.15 -13.82 10.33
CA ALA A 53 4.88 -12.63 9.51
C ALA A 53 5.89 -11.52 9.83
N MET A 54 6.16 -11.26 11.11
CA MET A 54 7.15 -10.28 11.55
C MET A 54 8.58 -10.68 11.19
N THR A 55 8.91 -11.97 11.27
CA THR A 55 10.23 -12.47 10.85
C THR A 55 10.45 -12.19 9.36
N LEU A 56 9.48 -12.54 8.51
CA LEU A 56 9.54 -12.23 7.08
C LEU A 56 9.62 -10.72 6.83
N ALA A 57 8.78 -9.92 7.50
CA ALA A 57 8.77 -8.48 7.33
C ALA A 57 10.12 -7.83 7.61
N ARG A 58 10.82 -8.27 8.68
CA ARG A 58 12.17 -7.79 9.03
C ARG A 58 13.23 -8.20 7.99
N LEU A 59 13.07 -9.33 7.33
CA LEU A 59 13.95 -9.76 6.24
C LEU A 59 13.68 -8.98 4.94
N LEU A 60 12.43 -8.52 4.73
CA LEU A 60 12.07 -7.69 3.58
C LEU A 60 12.53 -6.23 3.72
N GLY A 61 12.72 -5.72 4.94
CA GLY A 61 13.17 -4.35 5.20
C GLY A 61 12.89 -3.87 6.62
N ASN A 62 12.53 -2.60 6.78
CA ASN A 62 12.23 -1.98 8.06
C ASN A 62 10.71 -1.88 8.27
N PRO A 63 10.08 -2.76 9.08
CA PRO A 63 8.67 -2.64 9.40
C PRO A 63 8.38 -1.33 10.15
N GLU A 64 7.34 -0.62 9.71
CA GLU A 64 6.93 0.65 10.30
C GLU A 64 5.90 0.42 11.41
N ILE A 65 6.08 1.11 12.54
CA ILE A 65 5.10 1.09 13.63
C ILE A 65 3.77 1.64 13.13
N GLY A 66 2.69 0.92 13.37
CA GLY A 66 1.33 1.35 13.05
C GLY A 66 1.04 2.76 13.59
N TYR A 67 0.36 3.58 12.80
CA TYR A 67 0.05 4.96 13.22
C TYR A 67 -1.03 5.06 14.30
N ARG A 68 -1.78 3.98 14.52
CA ARG A 68 -2.82 3.86 15.55
C ARG A 68 -2.54 2.63 16.40
N PRO A 69 -1.94 2.81 17.60
CA PRO A 69 -1.56 1.70 18.47
C PRO A 69 -2.72 0.78 18.87
N GLU A 70 -3.93 1.32 18.97
CA GLU A 70 -5.15 0.56 19.31
C GLU A 70 -5.53 -0.49 18.24
N PHE A 71 -5.02 -0.35 17.02
CA PHE A 71 -5.29 -1.26 15.90
C PHE A 71 -4.09 -2.14 15.55
N THR A 72 -3.12 -2.25 16.44
CA THR A 72 -1.96 -3.10 16.26
C THR A 72 -2.02 -4.34 17.13
N HIS A 73 -1.31 -5.38 16.73
CA HIS A 73 -1.11 -6.58 17.53
C HIS A 73 -0.39 -6.23 18.83
N ASN A 74 -0.79 -6.83 19.96
CA ASN A 74 -0.27 -6.48 21.29
C ASN A 74 1.26 -6.63 21.45
N GLN A 75 1.85 -7.62 20.77
CA GLN A 75 3.31 -7.89 20.83
C GLN A 75 4.08 -7.22 19.69
N TYR A 76 3.40 -6.81 18.62
CA TYR A 76 4.03 -6.28 17.40
C TYR A 76 3.34 -4.99 16.96
N PRO A 77 3.82 -3.83 17.42
CA PRO A 77 3.24 -2.53 17.04
C PRO A 77 3.36 -2.20 15.55
N GLU A 78 4.17 -2.93 14.81
CA GLU A 78 4.32 -2.82 13.35
C GLU A 78 3.25 -3.61 12.58
N LEU A 79 2.54 -4.54 13.24
CA LEU A 79 1.52 -5.38 12.64
C LEU A 79 0.14 -4.79 12.92
N VAL A 80 -0.48 -4.23 11.89
CA VAL A 80 -1.83 -3.67 11.94
C VAL A 80 -2.87 -4.75 11.66
N LEU A 81 -3.93 -4.77 12.47
CA LEU A 81 -5.09 -5.64 12.31
C LEU A 81 -6.15 -4.92 11.48
N LEU A 82 -6.41 -5.39 10.26
CA LEU A 82 -7.42 -4.81 9.37
C LEU A 82 -8.65 -5.71 9.27
N GLY A 83 -9.82 -5.22 9.63
CA GLY A 83 -11.05 -5.98 9.53
C GLY A 83 -12.14 -5.54 10.48
N ASN A 84 -13.17 -6.37 10.65
CA ASN A 84 -14.36 -6.10 11.47
C ASN A 84 -14.54 -7.07 12.65
N MET A 85 -13.54 -7.89 12.97
CA MET A 85 -13.69 -8.95 13.99
C MET A 85 -13.53 -8.47 15.44
N GLY A 86 -13.45 -7.15 15.67
CA GLY A 86 -13.31 -6.62 17.03
C GLY A 86 -11.92 -6.86 17.63
N GLU A 87 -11.84 -7.34 18.86
CA GLU A 87 -10.58 -7.62 19.54
C GLU A 87 -9.99 -8.96 19.05
N VAL A 88 -8.77 -8.92 18.54
CA VAL A 88 -8.01 -10.08 18.08
C VAL A 88 -6.56 -9.92 18.51
N ASP A 89 -5.96 -10.98 19.07
CA ASP A 89 -4.55 -11.00 19.50
C ASP A 89 -4.18 -9.80 20.41
N GLY A 90 -5.13 -9.37 21.25
CA GLY A 90 -4.98 -8.26 22.20
C GLY A 90 -4.95 -6.86 21.57
N GLY A 91 -5.27 -6.74 20.28
CA GLY A 91 -5.50 -5.49 19.56
C GLY A 91 -6.91 -5.43 18.96
N MET A 92 -7.38 -4.23 18.62
CA MET A 92 -8.65 -4.05 17.93
C MET A 92 -8.44 -4.12 16.42
N ALA A 93 -9.28 -4.86 15.70
CA ALA A 93 -9.25 -4.80 14.25
C ALA A 93 -9.78 -3.45 13.74
N TYR A 94 -9.04 -2.82 12.82
CA TYR A 94 -9.43 -1.56 12.19
C TYR A 94 -10.45 -1.81 11.09
N LEU A 95 -11.70 -1.46 11.36
CA LEU A 95 -12.76 -1.51 10.36
C LEU A 95 -12.72 -0.24 9.51
N ASN A 96 -12.38 -0.38 8.24
CA ASN A 96 -12.58 0.64 7.24
C ASN A 96 -13.86 0.35 6.46
N THR A 97 -14.97 0.94 6.89
CA THR A 97 -16.30 0.76 6.27
C THR A 97 -16.46 1.51 4.95
N GLN A 98 -15.57 2.43 4.65
CA GLN A 98 -15.59 3.18 3.40
C GLN A 98 -14.71 2.47 2.38
N GLY A 99 -15.23 2.24 1.20
CA GLY A 99 -14.45 1.74 0.09
C GLY A 99 -13.16 2.55 -0.01
N VAL A 100 -12.02 1.88 0.11
CA VAL A 100 -10.74 2.57 0.18
C VAL A 100 -10.45 3.14 -1.19
N GLU A 101 -10.34 4.46 -1.28
CA GLU A 101 -9.92 5.14 -2.51
C GLU A 101 -8.53 4.62 -2.94
N TRP A 102 -8.24 4.70 -4.23
CA TRP A 102 -6.94 4.30 -4.78
C TRP A 102 -5.78 5.05 -4.14
N HIS A 103 -4.84 4.33 -3.55
CA HIS A 103 -3.70 4.88 -2.83
C HIS A 103 -2.48 3.95 -2.85
N THR A 104 -1.38 4.46 -2.35
CA THR A 104 -0.21 3.69 -1.92
C THR A 104 0.09 4.01 -0.45
N ASP A 105 0.57 3.03 0.31
CA ASP A 105 0.84 3.17 1.75
C ASP A 105 2.04 4.08 2.08
N ALA A 106 2.85 4.43 1.10
CA ALA A 106 4.11 5.16 1.31
C ALA A 106 3.99 6.69 1.26
N THR A 107 2.89 7.23 0.71
CA THR A 107 2.72 8.68 0.55
C THR A 107 2.31 9.37 1.86
N GLY A 108 2.65 10.66 1.99
CA GLY A 108 2.23 11.51 3.10
C GLY A 108 2.85 11.18 4.46
N LYS A 109 3.79 10.25 4.53
CA LYS A 109 4.46 9.83 5.77
C LYS A 109 5.95 10.16 5.80
N GLY A 110 6.51 10.69 4.71
CA GLY A 110 7.95 10.97 4.60
C GLY A 110 8.83 9.72 4.61
N LEU A 111 8.24 8.53 4.49
CA LEU A 111 8.94 7.26 4.46
C LEU A 111 9.54 7.00 3.07
N ALA A 112 10.68 6.31 3.03
CA ALA A 112 11.19 5.77 1.79
C ALA A 112 10.23 4.67 1.30
N PRO A 113 9.69 4.76 0.07
CA PRO A 113 8.79 3.74 -0.43
C PRO A 113 9.46 2.36 -0.45
N GLY A 114 8.74 1.36 0.04
CA GLY A 114 9.16 -0.03 0.08
C GLY A 114 8.01 -0.94 -0.34
N VAL A 115 7.77 -2.00 0.40
CA VAL A 115 6.69 -2.95 0.15
C VAL A 115 5.69 -2.96 1.30
N THR A 116 4.47 -3.39 1.02
CA THR A 116 3.49 -3.73 2.06
C THR A 116 3.16 -5.22 1.98
N MET A 117 3.06 -5.86 3.14
CA MET A 117 2.54 -7.21 3.30
C MET A 117 1.07 -7.14 3.70
N LEU A 118 0.22 -7.89 3.01
CA LEU A 118 -1.15 -8.21 3.42
C LEU A 118 -1.28 -9.73 3.52
N TYR A 119 -1.66 -10.23 4.70
CA TYR A 119 -1.91 -11.64 4.95
C TYR A 119 -3.35 -11.86 5.38
N CYS A 120 -4.05 -12.74 4.68
CA CYS A 120 -5.45 -13.02 4.91
C CYS A 120 -5.64 -14.08 6.00
N LEU A 121 -6.18 -13.68 7.15
CA LEU A 121 -6.60 -14.58 8.22
C LEU A 121 -8.05 -15.02 8.03
N LYS A 122 -8.92 -14.07 7.64
CA LYS A 122 -10.34 -14.29 7.40
C LYS A 122 -10.80 -13.42 6.23
N THR A 123 -11.60 -13.99 5.35
CA THR A 123 -12.13 -13.25 4.20
C THR A 123 -13.62 -13.52 4.02
N PRO A 124 -14.42 -12.51 3.62
CA PRO A 124 -15.80 -12.71 3.22
C PRO A 124 -15.90 -13.75 2.09
N MET A 125 -17.02 -14.47 2.04
CA MET A 125 -17.28 -15.40 0.93
C MET A 125 -17.51 -14.67 -0.39
N GLU A 126 -18.10 -13.48 -0.32
CA GLU A 126 -18.38 -12.63 -1.47
C GLU A 126 -17.82 -11.21 -1.25
N ALA A 127 -17.21 -10.64 -2.28
CA ALA A 127 -16.60 -9.31 -2.22
C ALA A 127 -15.41 -9.18 -1.22
N GLY A 128 -15.08 -7.98 -0.76
CA GLY A 128 -13.92 -7.75 0.12
C GLY A 128 -12.57 -7.93 -0.57
N ASP A 129 -12.56 -7.91 -1.90
CA ASP A 129 -11.37 -8.09 -2.73
C ASP A 129 -10.43 -6.88 -2.63
N THR A 130 -9.20 -7.06 -3.08
CA THR A 130 -8.25 -5.95 -3.29
C THR A 130 -7.96 -5.79 -4.77
N LEU A 131 -8.07 -4.55 -5.23
CA LEU A 131 -7.69 -4.13 -6.58
C LEU A 131 -6.27 -3.57 -6.53
N PHE A 132 -5.42 -4.00 -7.45
CA PHE A 132 -4.08 -3.46 -7.66
C PHE A 132 -4.01 -2.82 -9.05
N ALA A 133 -3.40 -1.64 -9.18
CA ALA A 133 -3.18 -0.97 -10.45
C ALA A 133 -1.70 -0.68 -10.66
N SER A 134 -1.15 -1.09 -11.82
CA SER A 134 0.26 -0.89 -12.16
C SER A 134 0.51 0.55 -12.60
N THR A 135 1.34 1.27 -11.84
CA THR A 135 1.69 2.66 -12.10
C THR A 135 2.75 2.80 -13.20
N ASP A 136 3.67 1.85 -13.31
CA ASP A 136 4.71 1.81 -14.35
C ASP A 136 4.14 1.40 -15.71
N ALA A 137 3.26 0.40 -15.76
CA ALA A 137 2.58 0.02 -16.99
C ALA A 137 1.64 1.13 -17.49
N ALA A 138 0.97 1.84 -16.57
CA ALA A 138 0.18 3.00 -16.94
C ALA A 138 1.05 4.14 -17.49
N TYR A 139 2.21 4.41 -16.87
CA TYR A 139 3.15 5.38 -17.38
C TYR A 139 3.65 5.02 -18.77
N ALA A 140 4.12 3.79 -18.98
CA ALA A 140 4.67 3.31 -20.23
C ALA A 140 3.65 3.32 -21.41
N ALA A 141 2.36 3.29 -21.09
CA ALA A 141 1.28 3.28 -22.08
C ALA A 141 0.68 4.68 -22.37
N LEU A 142 1.20 5.73 -21.72
CA LEU A 142 0.76 7.10 -21.96
C LEU A 142 1.61 7.70 -23.09
N ASP A 143 0.94 8.36 -24.03
CA ASP A 143 1.62 9.09 -25.11
C ASP A 143 2.35 10.34 -24.57
N ASP A 144 3.39 10.80 -25.27
CA ASP A 144 4.23 11.92 -24.83
C ASP A 144 3.44 13.24 -24.66
N ASP A 145 2.43 13.49 -25.49
CA ASP A 145 1.62 14.71 -25.40
C ASP A 145 0.87 14.77 -24.07
N ARG A 146 0.26 13.65 -23.65
CA ARG A 146 -0.44 13.55 -22.38
C ARG A 146 0.52 13.46 -21.21
N LEU A 147 1.66 12.79 -21.37
CA LEU A 147 2.68 12.65 -20.35
C LEU A 147 3.27 14.01 -19.97
N SER A 148 3.38 14.95 -20.93
CA SER A 148 3.89 16.30 -20.69
C SER A 148 3.11 17.03 -19.57
N ALA A 149 1.81 16.77 -19.42
CA ALA A 149 0.97 17.36 -18.37
C ALA A 149 1.33 16.86 -16.95
N TYR A 150 2.02 15.73 -16.83
CA TYR A 150 2.31 15.11 -15.52
C TYR A 150 3.80 15.04 -15.19
N ARG A 151 4.69 15.16 -16.19
CA ARG A 151 6.14 14.93 -16.04
C ARG A 151 6.76 15.79 -14.94
N ASP A 152 6.42 17.07 -14.90
CA ASP A 152 6.98 18.03 -13.95
C ASP A 152 6.00 18.37 -12.79
N LEU A 153 4.86 17.68 -12.75
CA LEU A 153 3.84 17.93 -11.75
C LEU A 153 4.33 17.48 -10.37
N LYS A 154 4.12 18.35 -9.38
CA LYS A 154 4.38 18.04 -7.96
C LYS A 154 3.09 18.18 -7.17
N VAL A 155 2.92 17.30 -6.21
CA VAL A 155 1.78 17.31 -5.28
C VAL A 155 2.28 17.39 -3.85
N VAL A 156 1.52 18.06 -3.00
CA VAL A 156 1.71 17.99 -1.56
C VAL A 156 0.82 16.85 -1.04
N HIS A 157 1.45 15.78 -0.58
CA HIS A 157 0.75 14.72 0.15
C HIS A 157 0.72 15.08 1.63
N SER A 158 -0.44 14.97 2.23
CA SER A 158 -0.66 15.23 3.66
C SER A 158 -1.43 14.08 4.29
N PHE A 159 -0.81 13.41 5.23
CA PHE A 159 -1.48 12.41 6.05
C PHE A 159 -2.65 13.01 6.82
N ASN A 160 -2.57 14.31 7.15
CA ASN A 160 -3.61 15.04 7.87
C ASN A 160 -4.91 15.16 7.09
N VAL A 161 -4.87 15.24 5.74
CA VAL A 161 -6.09 15.25 4.91
C VAL A 161 -6.92 14.00 5.14
N HIS A 162 -6.28 12.83 5.18
CA HIS A 162 -6.96 11.57 5.48
C HIS A 162 -7.40 11.50 6.95
N ASN A 163 -6.53 11.89 7.86
CA ASN A 163 -6.80 11.87 9.29
C ASN A 163 -7.98 12.77 9.68
N ASP A 164 -8.09 13.95 9.08
CA ASP A 164 -9.20 14.88 9.30
C ASP A 164 -10.52 14.32 8.73
N LYS A 165 -10.49 13.62 7.60
CA LYS A 165 -11.66 12.89 7.08
C LYS A 165 -12.11 11.80 8.04
N VAL A 166 -11.21 10.95 8.51
CA VAL A 166 -11.51 9.86 9.45
C VAL A 166 -12.06 10.41 10.77
N ALA A 167 -11.53 11.53 11.24
CA ALA A 167 -12.01 12.20 12.46
C ALA A 167 -13.44 12.71 12.35
N SER A 168 -13.87 13.15 11.18
CA SER A 168 -15.24 13.66 10.95
C SER A 168 -16.32 12.58 11.03
N PHE A 169 -15.96 11.30 11.02
CA PHE A 169 -16.89 10.16 11.07
C PHE A 169 -17.15 9.58 12.46
N GLY A 170 -16.62 10.20 13.52
CA GLY A 170 -17.01 9.92 14.90
C GLY A 170 -16.01 9.08 15.70
N GLY A 171 -15.31 9.74 16.60
CA GLY A 171 -14.52 9.13 17.68
C GLY A 171 -14.12 10.20 18.69
N THR A 172 -14.51 10.03 19.91
CA THR A 172 -14.44 11.04 20.98
C THR A 172 -13.04 11.34 21.55
N ASN A 173 -11.96 10.69 21.09
CA ASN A 173 -10.59 10.94 21.58
C ASN A 173 -9.62 11.37 20.49
N VAL A 174 -10.12 11.98 19.45
CA VAL A 174 -9.41 12.24 18.19
C VAL A 174 -8.42 13.42 18.28
N SER A 175 -8.64 14.40 19.17
CA SER A 175 -7.87 15.66 19.13
C SER A 175 -6.41 15.54 19.58
N VAL A 176 -6.11 14.84 20.67
CA VAL A 176 -4.72 14.72 21.19
C VAL A 176 -3.90 13.75 20.34
N GLN A 177 -4.51 12.64 19.94
CA GLN A 177 -3.88 11.68 19.02
C GLN A 177 -3.65 12.30 17.63
N GLN A 178 -4.53 13.16 17.16
CA GLN A 178 -4.37 13.87 15.88
C GLN A 178 -3.18 14.83 15.89
N GLU A 179 -2.95 15.56 16.97
CA GLU A 179 -1.81 16.48 17.06
C GLU A 179 -0.47 15.72 17.06
N ALA A 180 -0.38 14.63 17.81
CA ALA A 180 0.79 13.76 17.81
C ALA A 180 1.05 13.15 16.40
N LEU A 181 0.02 12.74 15.69
CA LEU A 181 0.11 12.22 14.32
C LEU A 181 0.50 13.31 13.33
N ARG A 182 -0.01 14.54 13.46
CA ARG A 182 0.38 15.69 12.62
C ARG A 182 1.86 16.01 12.75
N ASN A 183 2.37 15.97 13.98
CA ASN A 183 3.79 16.22 14.25
C ASN A 183 4.69 15.08 13.75
N ARG A 184 4.19 13.84 13.79
CA ARG A 184 4.93 12.65 13.33
C ARG A 184 5.02 12.56 11.80
N TYR A 185 3.97 13.00 11.08
CA TYR A 185 3.87 12.88 9.63
C TYR A 185 3.65 14.26 8.98
N PRO A 186 4.74 15.05 8.81
CA PRO A 186 4.66 16.34 8.13
C PRO A 186 4.29 16.14 6.65
N ASP A 187 3.68 17.16 6.07
CA ASP A 187 3.37 17.18 4.64
C ASP A 187 4.64 16.96 3.81
N THR A 188 4.53 16.18 2.73
CA THR A 188 5.62 15.94 1.78
C THR A 188 5.27 16.50 0.40
N THR A 189 6.26 17.08 -0.28
CA THR A 189 6.10 17.47 -1.68
C THR A 189 6.79 16.43 -2.54
N ASP A 190 5.98 15.70 -3.31
CA ASP A 190 6.43 14.58 -4.12
C ASP A 190 6.19 14.84 -5.61
N PRO A 191 7.11 14.43 -6.50
CA PRO A 191 6.85 14.43 -7.93
C PRO A 191 5.80 13.38 -8.27
N VAL A 192 4.87 13.70 -9.17
CA VAL A 192 3.85 12.76 -9.66
C VAL A 192 4.46 11.65 -10.51
N VAL A 193 5.57 11.94 -11.19
CA VAL A 193 6.38 10.94 -11.89
C VAL A 193 7.67 10.73 -11.13
N THR A 194 7.93 9.49 -10.72
CA THR A 194 9.16 9.11 -10.02
C THR A 194 9.87 7.96 -10.73
N ILE A 195 11.19 7.87 -10.54
CA ILE A 195 11.97 6.73 -11.04
C ILE A 195 12.06 5.70 -9.92
N HIS A 196 11.57 4.49 -10.21
CA HIS A 196 11.63 3.39 -9.25
C HIS A 196 13.08 3.08 -8.88
N PRO A 197 13.45 3.04 -7.58
CA PRO A 197 14.85 2.93 -7.16
C PRO A 197 15.51 1.61 -7.57
N PHE A 198 14.76 0.53 -7.64
CA PHE A 198 15.27 -0.80 -8.01
C PHE A 198 15.16 -1.07 -9.51
N THR A 199 13.97 -0.96 -10.09
CA THR A 199 13.74 -1.32 -11.50
C THR A 199 14.16 -0.25 -12.48
N ARG A 200 14.39 0.98 -12.01
CA ARG A 200 14.71 2.19 -12.81
C ARG A 200 13.60 2.59 -13.78
N ARG A 201 12.45 1.95 -13.72
CA ARG A 201 11.28 2.32 -14.54
C ARG A 201 10.61 3.57 -14.00
N PRO A 202 10.15 4.49 -14.86
CA PRO A 202 9.31 5.60 -14.46
C PRO A 202 7.94 5.08 -13.99
N CYS A 203 7.42 5.64 -12.88
CA CYS A 203 6.15 5.28 -12.28
C CYS A 203 5.36 6.54 -11.93
N PHE A 204 4.03 6.45 -11.96
CA PHE A 204 3.21 7.46 -11.32
C PHE A 204 3.18 7.22 -9.81
N PHE A 205 3.45 8.26 -9.03
CA PHE A 205 3.48 8.19 -7.58
C PHE A 205 2.47 9.20 -6.99
N ILE A 206 1.28 8.70 -6.64
CA ILE A 206 0.17 9.53 -6.18
C ILE A 206 -0.80 8.73 -5.32
N SER A 207 -1.28 9.34 -4.23
CA SER A 207 -2.42 8.85 -3.44
C SER A 207 -3.48 9.94 -3.41
N HIS A 208 -4.50 9.79 -4.22
CA HIS A 208 -5.58 10.78 -4.36
C HIS A 208 -6.13 11.25 -3.00
N GLN A 209 -6.38 10.31 -2.09
CA GLN A 209 -6.94 10.61 -0.76
C GLN A 209 -6.02 11.44 0.15
N LEU A 210 -4.73 11.53 -0.17
CA LEU A 210 -3.72 12.26 0.61
C LEU A 210 -3.26 13.55 -0.09
N VAL A 211 -3.73 13.82 -1.32
CA VAL A 211 -3.35 15.06 -2.01
C VAL A 211 -4.03 16.25 -1.35
N LYS A 212 -3.22 17.12 -0.77
CA LYS A 212 -3.63 18.41 -0.20
C LYS A 212 -3.75 19.48 -1.29
N GLU A 213 -2.74 19.55 -2.15
CA GLU A 213 -2.68 20.50 -3.25
C GLU A 213 -1.77 20.02 -4.38
N VAL A 214 -1.96 20.56 -5.55
CA VAL A 214 -1.04 20.44 -6.70
C VAL A 214 -0.27 21.75 -6.82
N VAL A 215 1.06 21.68 -6.74
CA VAL A 215 1.91 22.85 -6.70
C VAL A 215 1.74 23.70 -7.95
N GLY A 216 1.44 25.00 -7.77
CA GLY A 216 1.27 25.96 -8.88
C GLY A 216 -0.10 25.96 -9.55
N TYR A 217 -1.07 25.19 -9.03
CA TYR A 217 -2.44 25.12 -9.59
C TYR A 217 -3.49 25.58 -8.58
N SER A 218 -4.61 26.11 -9.07
CA SER A 218 -5.77 26.30 -8.21
C SER A 218 -6.30 24.96 -7.70
N GLN A 219 -6.93 24.93 -6.53
CA GLN A 219 -7.49 23.69 -5.94
C GLN A 219 -8.36 22.91 -6.92
N LYS A 220 -9.26 23.61 -7.63
CA LYS A 220 -10.15 22.97 -8.61
C LYS A 220 -9.35 22.32 -9.74
N HIS A 221 -8.45 23.06 -10.36
CA HIS A 221 -7.67 22.58 -11.50
C HIS A 221 -6.73 21.43 -11.08
N GLY A 222 -6.07 21.57 -9.92
CA GLY A 222 -5.23 20.51 -9.37
C GLY A 222 -6.00 19.23 -9.10
N ASN A 223 -7.19 19.33 -8.49
CA ASN A 223 -8.04 18.17 -8.26
C ASN A 223 -8.47 17.50 -9.58
N ASP A 224 -8.83 18.28 -10.61
CA ASP A 224 -9.20 17.74 -11.91
C ASP A 224 -8.02 16.98 -12.55
N LEU A 225 -6.79 17.52 -12.48
CA LEU A 225 -5.57 16.83 -12.95
C LEU A 225 -5.33 15.51 -12.23
N VAL A 226 -5.38 15.52 -10.90
CA VAL A 226 -5.18 14.32 -10.07
C VAL A 226 -6.24 13.26 -10.38
N MET A 227 -7.51 13.65 -10.44
CA MET A 227 -8.60 12.71 -10.72
C MET A 227 -8.52 12.13 -12.13
N ASN A 228 -8.12 12.92 -13.12
CA ASN A 228 -7.91 12.44 -14.48
C ASN A 228 -6.76 11.41 -14.54
N LEU A 229 -5.66 11.66 -13.82
CA LEU A 229 -4.53 10.74 -13.72
C LEU A 229 -4.95 9.43 -13.04
N VAL A 230 -5.60 9.50 -11.88
CA VAL A 230 -6.06 8.31 -11.16
C VAL A 230 -7.02 7.49 -12.01
N ARG A 231 -8.00 8.12 -12.68
CA ARG A 231 -8.90 7.43 -13.63
C ARG A 231 -8.13 6.77 -14.78
N TYR A 232 -7.01 7.34 -15.21
CA TYR A 232 -6.19 6.75 -16.24
C TYR A 232 -5.43 5.52 -15.74
N ILE A 233 -4.75 5.64 -14.58
CA ILE A 233 -3.99 4.54 -13.97
C ILE A 233 -4.92 3.36 -13.64
N THR A 234 -6.14 3.64 -13.24
CA THR A 234 -7.12 2.63 -12.80
C THR A 234 -8.02 2.09 -13.92
N LYS A 235 -7.64 2.28 -15.19
CA LYS A 235 -8.31 1.62 -16.31
C LYS A 235 -8.14 0.10 -16.22
N LYS A 236 -9.19 -0.65 -16.57
CA LYS A 236 -9.25 -2.12 -16.48
C LYS A 236 -8.00 -2.83 -16.99
N ARG A 237 -7.35 -2.33 -18.05
CA ARG A 237 -6.13 -2.93 -18.62
C ARG A 237 -4.89 -2.87 -17.72
N PHE A 238 -4.91 -2.01 -16.69
CA PHE A 238 -3.84 -1.86 -15.71
C PHE A 238 -4.21 -2.37 -14.33
N VAL A 239 -5.40 -2.95 -14.17
CA VAL A 239 -5.95 -3.37 -12.88
C VAL A 239 -6.07 -4.87 -12.80
N PHE A 240 -5.52 -5.44 -11.75
CA PHE A 240 -5.73 -6.80 -11.32
C PHE A 240 -6.64 -6.81 -10.09
N ARG A 241 -7.68 -7.68 -10.10
CA ARG A 241 -8.57 -7.90 -8.96
C ARG A 241 -8.19 -9.20 -8.27
N HIS A 242 -7.68 -9.09 -7.03
CA HIS A 242 -7.40 -10.24 -6.20
C HIS A 242 -8.61 -10.63 -5.37
N ARG A 243 -9.09 -11.85 -5.57
CA ARG A 243 -10.09 -12.50 -4.73
C ARG A 243 -9.37 -13.29 -3.66
N TRP A 244 -9.54 -12.85 -2.42
CA TRP A 244 -8.85 -13.42 -1.30
C TRP A 244 -9.29 -14.84 -0.99
N LYS A 245 -8.36 -15.64 -0.51
CA LYS A 245 -8.58 -16.87 0.23
C LYS A 245 -7.83 -16.76 1.54
N GLU A 246 -8.33 -17.46 2.58
CA GLU A 246 -7.59 -17.57 3.84
C GLU A 246 -6.19 -18.15 3.54
N GLU A 247 -5.19 -17.69 4.27
CA GLU A 247 -3.79 -18.05 4.09
C GLU A 247 -3.15 -17.51 2.77
N ASP A 248 -3.81 -16.58 2.05
CA ASP A 248 -3.15 -15.82 0.99
C ASP A 248 -2.24 -14.74 1.60
N LEU A 249 -1.02 -14.65 1.11
CA LEU A 249 -0.08 -13.59 1.41
C LEU A 249 0.22 -12.81 0.13
N ILE A 250 -0.03 -11.49 0.13
CA ILE A 250 0.41 -10.59 -0.94
C ILE A 250 1.47 -9.64 -0.37
N ILE A 251 2.56 -9.48 -1.14
CA ILE A 251 3.59 -8.47 -0.92
C ILE A 251 3.61 -7.58 -2.15
N PHE A 252 3.29 -6.30 -2.00
CA PHE A 252 3.20 -5.35 -3.10
C PHE A 252 4.10 -4.15 -2.94
N ASP A 253 4.59 -3.65 -4.06
CA ASP A 253 5.47 -2.49 -4.15
C ASP A 253 4.66 -1.19 -4.07
N ASN A 254 5.06 -0.28 -3.19
CA ASN A 254 4.37 0.98 -2.94
C ASN A 254 4.68 2.09 -3.96
N ILE A 255 5.59 1.86 -4.90
CA ILE A 255 5.82 2.75 -6.04
C ILE A 255 5.12 2.21 -7.28
N ALA A 256 5.29 0.92 -7.54
CA ALA A 256 4.79 0.27 -8.75
C ALA A 256 3.29 -0.02 -8.71
N CYS A 257 2.63 0.03 -7.53
CA CYS A 257 1.22 -0.26 -7.39
C CYS A 257 0.44 0.80 -6.61
N LEU A 258 -0.72 1.19 -7.15
CA LEU A 258 -1.84 1.67 -6.33
C LEU A 258 -2.69 0.47 -5.94
N HIS A 259 -3.39 0.59 -4.81
CA HIS A 259 -4.36 -0.41 -4.41
C HIS A 259 -5.63 0.21 -3.85
N SER A 260 -6.71 -0.58 -3.82
CA SER A 260 -8.02 -0.21 -3.31
C SER A 260 -8.77 -1.46 -2.87
N ALA A 261 -9.50 -1.40 -1.75
CA ALA A 261 -10.39 -2.47 -1.33
C ALA A 261 -11.76 -2.32 -2.01
N THR A 262 -12.45 -3.46 -2.23
CA THR A 262 -13.85 -3.43 -2.63
C THR A 262 -14.75 -3.49 -1.40
N GLU A 263 -15.94 -2.93 -1.50
CA GLU A 263 -16.96 -3.04 -0.45
C GLU A 263 -17.35 -4.50 -0.22
N TYR A 264 -17.79 -4.81 0.99
CA TYR A 264 -18.36 -6.09 1.39
C TYR A 264 -19.40 -5.89 2.50
N ASP A 265 -20.19 -6.90 2.79
CA ASP A 265 -21.14 -6.89 3.91
C ASP A 265 -20.38 -7.09 5.24
N TYR A 266 -19.99 -5.99 5.88
CA TYR A 266 -19.22 -6.02 7.13
C TYR A 266 -20.08 -6.27 8.39
N GLU A 267 -21.41 -6.32 8.28
CA GLU A 267 -22.29 -6.72 9.37
C GLU A 267 -22.53 -8.23 9.37
N GLY A 268 -22.57 -8.84 8.18
CA GLY A 268 -22.89 -10.25 8.00
C GLY A 268 -21.68 -11.16 7.74
N GLN A 269 -20.51 -10.62 7.45
CA GLN A 269 -19.33 -11.41 7.10
C GLN A 269 -18.06 -10.92 7.76
N ASP A 270 -17.27 -11.83 8.26
CA ASP A 270 -15.99 -11.56 8.93
C ASP A 270 -14.87 -11.29 7.92
N ARG A 271 -14.02 -10.31 8.25
CA ARG A 271 -12.79 -9.99 7.54
C ARG A 271 -11.69 -9.67 8.52
N LEU A 272 -10.52 -10.29 8.35
CA LEU A 272 -9.34 -10.01 9.17
C LEU A 272 -8.05 -10.23 8.38
N PHE A 273 -7.16 -9.25 8.43
CA PHE A 273 -5.85 -9.28 7.80
C PHE A 273 -4.77 -8.77 8.74
N TYR A 274 -3.57 -9.31 8.58
CA TYR A 274 -2.35 -8.63 9.01
C TYR A 274 -1.88 -7.71 7.90
N GLN A 275 -1.65 -6.43 8.23
CA GLN A 275 -0.95 -5.48 7.37
C GLN A 275 0.36 -5.06 8.03
N ILE A 276 1.47 -5.12 7.27
CA ILE A 276 2.77 -4.64 7.70
C ILE A 276 3.34 -3.77 6.58
N ILE A 277 3.52 -2.48 6.86
CA ILE A 277 4.18 -1.54 5.95
C ILE A 277 5.67 -1.62 6.22
N ILE A 278 6.45 -1.86 5.18
CA ILE A 278 7.90 -2.05 5.24
C ILE A 278 8.53 -0.95 4.41
N SER A 279 9.24 -0.02 5.07
CA SER A 279 9.93 1.05 4.35
C SER A 279 11.18 0.52 3.64
N GLY A 280 11.51 1.18 2.52
CA GLY A 280 12.79 1.01 1.85
C GLY A 280 13.95 1.58 2.70
N GLN A 281 15.18 1.39 2.24
CA GLN A 281 16.34 1.99 2.88
C GLN A 281 16.27 3.52 2.81
N ASN A 282 16.67 4.21 3.87
CA ASN A 282 16.49 5.64 4.11
C ASN A 282 16.74 6.54 2.88
N LYS A 283 15.84 7.53 2.67
CA LYS A 283 16.00 8.65 1.70
C LYS A 283 17.33 9.40 1.85
N ALA A 284 18.01 9.30 2.99
CA ALA A 284 19.29 9.97 3.26
C ALA A 284 20.48 9.50 2.40
N GLN A 285 20.33 8.38 1.64
CA GLN A 285 21.39 7.89 0.74
C GLN A 285 21.16 8.23 -0.74
N HIS A 286 20.09 8.95 -1.09
CA HIS A 286 19.82 9.44 -2.45
C HIS A 286 20.01 10.96 -2.58
N GLY A 287 20.87 11.54 -1.72
CA GLY A 287 21.36 12.89 -1.88
C GLY A 287 22.14 13.00 -3.18
N THR A 288 21.64 13.89 -4.06
CA THR A 288 22.37 14.64 -5.09
C THR A 288 23.78 14.10 -5.39
N ARG A 289 23.92 13.38 -6.48
CA ARG A 289 25.14 13.44 -7.27
C ARG A 289 24.86 14.43 -8.40
N ASP A 290 25.56 15.56 -8.30
CA ASP A 290 25.69 16.60 -9.31
C ASP A 290 25.92 16.04 -10.73
#